data_20878bf8bc76884725b2141aade12cec
#
_entry.id   20878bf8bc76884725b2141aade12cec
#
_cell.length_a   1.000
_cell.length_b   1.000
_cell.length_c   1.000
_cell.angle_alpha   90.00
_cell.angle_beta   90.00
_cell.angle_gamma   90.00
#
_symmetry.space_group_name_H-M   'P 1'
#
loop_
_entity.id
_entity.type
_entity.pdbx_description
1 polymer ?
#
loop_
_entity_poly.entity_id
_entity_poly.type
_entity_poly.pdbx_seq_one_letter_code
_entity_poly.pdbx_strand_id
1 'polypeptide(L)'
;MKELTLLADSRAPLAFHLETSAAVAHWNLRDVPGDHISLPALCDARLTEIRREHAAWACRTGLRPVEGALLHEHFQAGEKLSMWWCSLLYERHPKMTPLLYEIYKLRTLEHLLDEGGFTALRLVGGDDRLCETLLALCQATGRQFADYHDPKCRDGRYRSRLRRIYEACPSLLRAAGRFLHWWFRVRLPLRPRGGALPTLPPAHVTTGTIATYFPNVDMEAAAAGRFRSRYWEGLHDALCAAAARTPVRWLFIRFPSPQMGLAGCIRMRDRLRAARQDGVSFHYLEEFLTTADLRAAWKRYLRLAWTSRRLEASMRELCRFEGSRLNFWAYMAGDWAETFRGWRCLERCLQQRGIDNYVKAAGPQRWFTFPLENCPWERMLTHAAHTTPGAGGPVYGAQHSTIRPTDFRYFDDPVTFTDSACAPFQPDRICANGQGALRQWQAAGVPQERLELVEALRYMYLVDARKSAVPPQEGQTHRRLLVVTGFFADETADHVRLLARAVHAGLLDGWEIVVKPHPYLSVEADLRHELGAQAGRLRFADGPIATHLVPGTVVWSSASTTVVLEAALKKLPVMVMLPSDGFDLCPLQDVPGLLRTGSLDDVKRALAQAAPPALPDDYLELQPELPRWRALLEL
;
A
#
# COMPACT_ATOMS: atom_id res chain seq x y z
N MET A 1 21.82 33.08 17.44
CA MET A 1 21.47 31.65 17.48
C MET A 1 20.21 31.47 16.61
N LYS A 2 20.22 30.60 15.61
CA LYS A 2 19.06 30.38 14.75
C LYS A 2 18.24 29.23 15.33
N GLU A 3 17.03 29.52 15.79
CA GLU A 3 16.16 28.57 16.49
C GLU A 3 14.99 28.18 15.59
N LEU A 4 14.59 26.87 15.61
CA LEU A 4 13.38 26.34 15.05
C LEU A 4 12.44 25.93 16.19
N THR A 5 11.21 26.41 16.18
CA THR A 5 10.13 25.92 17.05
C THR A 5 9.28 24.92 16.31
N LEU A 6 9.21 23.68 16.77
CA LEU A 6 8.38 22.60 16.23
C LEU A 6 7.09 22.47 17.05
N LEU A 7 5.95 22.76 16.42
CA LEU A 7 4.62 22.58 17.00
C LEU A 7 4.10 21.19 16.63
N ALA A 8 4.11 20.26 17.58
CA ALA A 8 3.69 18.88 17.36
C ALA A 8 2.22 18.62 17.72
N ASP A 9 1.57 19.54 18.44
CA ASP A 9 0.14 19.47 18.76
C ASP A 9 -0.61 20.63 18.08
N SER A 10 -1.63 20.29 17.27
CA SER A 10 -2.51 21.26 16.64
C SER A 10 -3.43 22.00 17.63
N ARG A 11 -3.52 21.52 18.87
CA ARG A 11 -4.33 22.09 19.96
C ARG A 11 -3.51 22.87 20.99
N ALA A 12 -2.19 22.96 20.79
CA ALA A 12 -1.37 23.79 21.68
C ALA A 12 -1.93 25.21 21.64
N PRO A 13 -2.32 25.80 22.79
CA PRO A 13 -2.80 27.16 22.79
C PRO A 13 -1.68 28.07 22.27
N LEU A 14 -1.99 28.91 21.30
CA LEU A 14 -1.13 29.97 20.74
C LEU A 14 -0.67 31.01 21.79
N ALA A 15 -0.88 30.73 23.06
CA ALA A 15 -0.48 31.55 24.20
C ALA A 15 1.02 31.50 24.52
N PHE A 16 1.82 30.69 23.83
CA PHE A 16 3.25 30.86 23.85
C PHE A 16 3.58 32.11 23.04
N HIS A 17 4.07 33.14 23.70
CA HIS A 17 4.75 34.26 23.06
C HIS A 17 5.93 33.69 22.27
N LEU A 18 5.67 33.33 20.99
CA LEU A 18 6.72 33.04 20.03
C LEU A 18 7.55 34.34 19.95
N GLU A 19 8.76 34.31 20.45
CA GLU A 19 9.69 35.41 20.19
C GLU A 19 9.74 35.64 18.70
N THR A 20 9.53 36.86 18.25
CA THR A 20 9.28 37.28 16.87
C THR A 20 10.40 36.95 15.88
N SER A 21 11.42 36.23 16.29
CA SER A 21 12.60 35.84 15.46
C SER A 21 12.78 34.35 15.23
N ALA A 22 11.95 33.46 15.78
CA ALA A 22 12.09 32.01 15.61
C ALA A 22 11.27 31.52 14.41
N ALA A 23 11.87 30.72 13.52
CA ALA A 23 11.13 29.99 12.52
C ALA A 23 10.21 28.95 13.18
N VAL A 24 8.99 28.81 12.68
CA VAL A 24 7.99 27.89 13.24
C VAL A 24 7.66 26.79 12.22
N ALA A 25 7.75 25.54 12.64
CA ALA A 25 7.34 24.39 11.83
C ALA A 25 6.19 23.63 12.49
N HIS A 26 5.24 23.18 11.71
CA HIS A 26 4.11 22.36 12.15
C HIS A 26 4.33 20.90 11.77
N TRP A 27 4.21 20.02 12.77
CA TRP A 27 4.42 18.58 12.61
C TRP A 27 3.28 17.88 11.84
N ASN A 28 2.01 18.32 12.06
CA ASN A 28 0.81 17.64 11.57
C ASN A 28 -0.12 18.53 10.73
N LEU A 29 0.30 19.72 10.32
CA LEU A 29 -0.55 20.64 9.56
C LEU A 29 0.04 20.97 8.20
N ARG A 30 -0.80 20.88 7.15
CA ARG A 30 -0.49 21.40 5.80
C ARG A 30 -0.86 22.87 5.66
N ASP A 31 -2.04 23.23 6.17
CA ASP A 31 -2.55 24.61 6.16
C ASP A 31 -1.97 25.35 7.37
N VAL A 32 -0.90 26.07 7.12
CA VAL A 32 -0.14 26.78 8.16
C VAL A 32 -0.19 28.29 7.96
N PRO A 33 -0.15 29.11 9.02
CA PRO A 33 -0.22 30.56 8.88
C PRO A 33 1.04 31.17 8.27
N GLY A 34 0.88 32.13 7.37
CA GLY A 34 1.91 33.05 6.91
C GLY A 34 3.20 32.39 6.43
N ASP A 35 4.30 32.68 7.13
CA ASP A 35 5.65 32.18 6.85
C ASP A 35 6.04 30.91 7.64
N HIS A 36 5.07 30.31 8.35
CA HIS A 36 5.28 29.04 9.03
C HIS A 36 5.57 27.91 8.04
N ILE A 37 6.29 26.90 8.51
CA ILE A 37 6.73 25.76 7.70
C ILE A 37 5.78 24.59 7.94
N SER A 38 5.21 24.03 6.87
CA SER A 38 4.47 22.77 6.92
C SER A 38 5.44 21.61 6.74
N LEU A 39 5.64 20.79 7.77
CA LEU A 39 6.47 19.60 7.66
C LEU A 39 5.85 18.52 6.74
N PRO A 40 4.52 18.29 6.75
CA PRO A 40 3.86 17.44 5.75
C PRO A 40 4.11 17.86 4.29
N ALA A 41 4.06 19.16 4.00
CA ALA A 41 4.33 19.66 2.63
C ALA A 41 5.80 19.47 2.23
N LEU A 42 6.74 19.73 3.14
CA LEU A 42 8.16 19.45 2.90
C LEU A 42 8.44 17.96 2.74
N CYS A 43 7.73 17.11 3.51
CA CYS A 43 7.86 15.66 3.38
C CYS A 43 7.45 15.17 1.98
N ASP A 44 6.38 15.71 1.41
CA ASP A 44 5.98 15.38 0.04
C ASP A 44 7.04 15.80 -0.98
N ALA A 45 7.63 16.99 -0.81
CA ALA A 45 8.68 17.49 -1.70
C ALA A 45 9.94 16.59 -1.69
N ARG A 46 10.23 15.94 -0.55
CA ARG A 46 11.41 15.07 -0.36
C ARG A 46 11.09 13.58 -0.44
N LEU A 47 9.84 13.23 -0.75
CA LEU A 47 9.35 11.86 -0.69
C LEU A 47 10.24 10.87 -1.45
N THR A 48 10.62 11.21 -2.68
CA THR A 48 11.42 10.32 -3.53
C THR A 48 12.83 10.11 -2.99
N GLU A 49 13.44 11.12 -2.42
CA GLU A 49 14.76 11.05 -1.78
C GLU A 49 14.71 10.11 -0.56
N ILE A 50 13.81 10.39 0.39
CA ILE A 50 13.68 9.61 1.63
C ILE A 50 13.23 8.17 1.33
N ARG A 51 12.40 7.96 0.33
CA ARG A 51 12.01 6.63 -0.13
C ARG A 51 13.22 5.82 -0.62
N ARG A 52 14.13 6.42 -1.37
CA ARG A 52 15.36 5.77 -1.83
C ARG A 52 16.28 5.43 -0.64
N GLU A 53 16.47 6.35 0.30
CA GLU A 53 17.24 6.09 1.52
C GLU A 53 16.65 4.92 2.32
N HIS A 54 15.33 4.88 2.48
CA HIS A 54 14.65 3.81 3.21
C HIS A 54 14.74 2.47 2.48
N ALA A 55 14.56 2.45 1.15
CA ALA A 55 14.71 1.24 0.35
C ALA A 55 16.14 0.69 0.43
N ALA A 56 17.13 1.57 0.30
CA ALA A 56 18.53 1.22 0.44
C ALA A 56 18.83 0.69 1.84
N TRP A 57 18.34 1.35 2.89
CA TRP A 57 18.49 0.86 4.26
C TRP A 57 17.90 -0.53 4.44
N ALA A 58 16.67 -0.77 3.98
CA ALA A 58 15.99 -2.05 4.15
C ALA A 58 16.74 -3.21 3.46
N CYS A 59 17.24 -2.97 2.25
CA CYS A 59 18.02 -3.95 1.50
C CYS A 59 19.42 -4.16 2.12
N ARG A 60 20.20 -3.08 2.21
CA ARG A 60 21.62 -3.15 2.60
C ARG A 60 21.79 -3.57 4.06
N THR A 61 20.84 -3.25 4.95
CA THR A 61 20.87 -3.75 6.33
C THR A 61 20.79 -5.27 6.38
N GLY A 62 19.95 -5.89 5.54
CA GLY A 62 19.90 -7.35 5.41
C GLY A 62 21.22 -7.98 4.96
N LEU A 63 22.01 -7.26 4.16
CA LEU A 63 23.30 -7.68 3.60
C LEU A 63 24.50 -7.29 4.50
N ARG A 64 24.29 -6.65 5.66
CA ARG A 64 25.37 -6.29 6.58
C ARG A 64 25.81 -7.48 7.43
N PRO A 65 27.14 -7.62 7.68
CA PRO A 65 27.65 -8.55 8.66
C PRO A 65 27.23 -8.14 10.08
N VAL A 66 26.66 -9.09 10.81
CA VAL A 66 26.25 -8.96 12.20
C VAL A 66 26.61 -10.26 12.91
N GLU A 67 27.38 -10.20 13.99
CA GLU A 67 27.75 -11.40 14.78
C GLU A 67 28.26 -12.59 13.92
N GLY A 68 29.11 -12.32 12.93
CA GLY A 68 29.81 -13.34 12.14
C GLY A 68 29.08 -13.89 10.92
N ALA A 69 27.83 -13.42 10.62
CA ALA A 69 27.09 -13.78 9.42
C ALA A 69 26.34 -12.56 8.87
N LEU A 70 25.80 -12.61 7.64
CA LEU A 70 24.95 -11.55 7.14
C LEU A 70 23.62 -11.53 7.92
N LEU A 71 23.07 -10.32 8.17
CA LEU A 71 21.84 -10.20 8.97
C LEU A 71 20.72 -11.11 8.45
N HIS A 72 20.50 -11.15 7.14
CA HIS A 72 19.46 -12.00 6.55
C HIS A 72 19.70 -13.49 6.79
N GLU A 73 20.95 -13.97 6.89
CA GLU A 73 21.27 -15.38 7.11
C GLU A 73 20.82 -15.87 8.49
N HIS A 74 20.92 -15.01 9.52
CA HIS A 74 20.38 -15.30 10.85
C HIS A 74 18.88 -15.59 10.84
N PHE A 75 18.14 -15.00 9.88
CA PHE A 75 16.68 -15.15 9.75
C PHE A 75 16.25 -16.19 8.70
N GLN A 76 17.14 -17.00 8.19
CA GLN A 76 16.81 -18.19 7.40
C GLN A 76 16.18 -19.28 8.29
N ALA A 77 16.75 -19.51 9.46
CA ALA A 77 16.22 -20.45 10.47
C ALA A 77 15.93 -21.86 9.91
N GLY A 78 16.82 -22.34 9.01
CA GLY A 78 16.73 -23.65 8.37
C GLY A 78 15.96 -23.70 7.05
N GLU A 79 15.57 -22.54 6.50
CA GLU A 79 14.98 -22.40 5.17
C GLU A 79 15.89 -21.57 4.26
N LYS A 80 15.73 -21.69 2.94
CA LYS A 80 16.55 -20.93 1.98
C LYS A 80 16.15 -19.44 1.97
N LEU A 81 14.84 -19.14 1.99
CA LEU A 81 14.35 -17.76 2.03
C LEU A 81 14.42 -17.21 3.45
N SER A 82 15.12 -16.11 3.62
CA SER A 82 15.20 -15.39 4.87
C SER A 82 13.90 -14.68 5.22
N MET A 83 13.49 -14.73 6.50
CA MET A 83 12.35 -13.98 7.00
C MET A 83 12.60 -12.46 7.00
N TRP A 84 13.86 -12.02 6.91
CA TRP A 84 14.18 -10.60 6.74
C TRP A 84 13.50 -10.01 5.49
N TRP A 85 13.60 -10.69 4.36
CA TRP A 85 13.00 -10.26 3.09
C TRP A 85 11.46 -10.29 3.09
N CYS A 86 10.89 -10.95 4.08
CA CYS A 86 9.45 -11.00 4.34
C CYS A 86 9.03 -10.14 5.55
N SER A 87 9.91 -9.30 6.10
CA SER A 87 9.64 -8.47 7.27
C SER A 87 8.78 -7.25 6.95
N LEU A 88 8.09 -6.71 7.96
CA LEU A 88 7.39 -5.42 7.84
C LEU A 88 8.38 -4.29 7.53
N LEU A 89 9.60 -4.38 8.06
CA LEU A 89 10.68 -3.42 7.81
C LEU A 89 11.11 -3.39 6.34
N TYR A 90 11.13 -4.56 5.69
CA TYR A 90 11.43 -4.67 4.27
C TYR A 90 10.22 -4.37 3.38
N GLU A 91 9.02 -4.77 3.80
CA GLU A 91 7.76 -4.54 3.06
C GLU A 91 7.41 -3.05 2.95
N ARG A 92 7.69 -2.24 3.99
CA ARG A 92 7.46 -0.78 4.03
C ARG A 92 6.05 -0.38 3.60
N HIS A 93 5.07 -1.15 4.08
CA HIS A 93 3.68 -0.93 3.69
C HIS A 93 3.05 0.20 4.50
N PRO A 94 2.58 1.32 3.91
CA PRO A 94 2.09 2.48 4.66
C PRO A 94 0.95 2.19 5.64
N LYS A 95 0.13 1.16 5.35
CA LYS A 95 -1.00 0.77 6.22
C LYS A 95 -0.64 -0.29 7.26
N MET A 96 0.41 -1.07 7.02
CA MET A 96 0.85 -2.15 7.91
C MET A 96 1.95 -1.70 8.87
N THR A 97 2.60 -0.57 8.55
CA THR A 97 3.65 0.07 9.32
C THR A 97 3.14 1.43 9.83
N PRO A 98 2.46 1.48 10.98
CA PRO A 98 1.69 2.67 11.40
C PRO A 98 2.52 3.92 11.61
N LEU A 99 3.82 3.77 11.90
CA LEU A 99 4.74 4.87 12.19
C LEU A 99 5.63 5.24 10.99
N LEU A 100 5.32 4.72 9.80
CA LEU A 100 6.13 4.96 8.61
C LEU A 100 6.16 6.45 8.25
N TYR A 101 5.02 7.13 8.31
CA TYR A 101 4.94 8.56 8.02
C TYR A 101 5.76 9.40 9.00
N GLU A 102 5.76 9.02 10.29
CA GLU A 102 6.58 9.69 11.31
C GLU A 102 8.08 9.59 10.99
N ILE A 103 8.54 8.45 10.51
CA ILE A 103 9.95 8.26 10.06
C ILE A 103 10.30 9.25 8.95
N TYR A 104 9.40 9.43 7.98
CA TYR A 104 9.60 10.36 6.85
C TYR A 104 9.58 11.82 7.31
N LYS A 105 8.67 12.19 8.19
CA LYS A 105 8.65 13.54 8.82
C LYS A 105 9.92 13.81 9.62
N LEU A 106 10.41 12.84 10.41
CA LEU A 106 11.66 12.98 11.17
C LEU A 106 12.85 13.23 10.25
N ARG A 107 12.96 12.44 9.19
CA ARG A 107 14.04 12.62 8.21
C ARG A 107 13.95 13.96 7.51
N THR A 108 12.75 14.39 7.14
CA THR A 108 12.49 15.73 6.58
C THR A 108 12.90 16.84 7.56
N LEU A 109 12.58 16.69 8.85
CA LEU A 109 12.98 17.65 9.88
C LEU A 109 14.50 17.73 10.03
N GLU A 110 15.20 16.58 9.98
CA GLU A 110 16.68 16.56 10.00
C GLU A 110 17.26 17.38 8.84
N HIS A 111 16.75 17.18 7.61
CA HIS A 111 17.15 17.99 6.45
C HIS A 111 16.86 19.48 6.66
N LEU A 112 15.67 19.82 7.16
CA LEU A 112 15.30 21.20 7.45
C LEU A 112 16.25 21.86 8.46
N LEU A 113 16.63 21.13 9.52
CA LEU A 113 17.55 21.63 10.55
C LEU A 113 18.96 21.86 9.97
N ASP A 114 19.44 20.96 9.12
CA ASP A 114 20.78 21.03 8.52
C ASP A 114 20.86 22.15 7.46
N GLU A 115 19.97 22.15 6.49
CA GLU A 115 19.93 23.12 5.38
C GLU A 115 19.58 24.53 5.88
N GLY A 116 18.68 24.61 6.86
CA GLY A 116 18.32 25.88 7.48
C GLY A 116 19.40 26.45 8.40
N GLY A 117 20.44 25.69 8.74
CA GLY A 117 21.51 26.11 9.64
C GLY A 117 20.98 26.39 11.06
N PHE A 118 19.97 25.66 11.50
CA PHE A 118 19.42 25.82 12.85
C PHE A 118 20.37 25.23 13.90
N THR A 119 20.65 26.01 14.92
CA THR A 119 21.53 25.65 16.06
C THR A 119 20.76 25.26 17.31
N ALA A 120 19.45 25.53 17.33
CA ALA A 120 18.56 25.17 18.43
C ALA A 120 17.21 24.67 17.91
N LEU A 121 16.63 23.70 18.61
CA LEU A 121 15.30 23.15 18.36
C LEU A 121 14.47 23.25 19.66
N ARG A 122 13.29 23.83 19.54
CA ARG A 122 12.29 23.87 20.59
C ARG A 122 11.11 22.99 20.20
N LEU A 123 10.77 22.01 21.03
CA LEU A 123 9.59 21.15 20.82
C LEU A 123 8.43 21.65 21.68
N VAL A 124 7.25 21.82 21.08
CA VAL A 124 6.01 22.16 21.79
C VAL A 124 4.98 21.08 21.52
N GLY A 125 4.59 20.34 22.55
CA GLY A 125 3.72 19.16 22.42
C GLY A 125 4.45 17.92 21.89
N GLY A 126 3.69 16.93 21.41
CA GLY A 126 4.23 15.66 20.95
C GLY A 126 4.23 14.56 22.01
N ASP A 127 4.61 13.35 21.63
CA ASP A 127 4.73 12.22 22.55
C ASP A 127 6.17 12.03 23.05
N ASP A 128 6.33 11.22 24.10
CA ASP A 128 7.64 10.94 24.71
C ASP A 128 8.64 10.40 23.67
N ARG A 129 8.17 9.62 22.70
CA ARG A 129 8.99 9.04 21.63
C ARG A 129 9.59 10.11 20.72
N LEU A 130 8.79 11.09 20.33
CA LEU A 130 9.25 12.22 19.52
C LEU A 130 10.27 13.04 20.28
N CYS A 131 9.96 13.36 21.55
CA CYS A 131 10.85 14.10 22.43
C CYS A 131 12.22 13.42 22.59
N GLU A 132 12.24 12.13 22.95
CA GLU A 132 13.49 11.37 23.11
C GLU A 132 14.30 11.28 21.80
N THR A 133 13.61 11.10 20.66
CA THR A 133 14.28 11.02 19.36
C THR A 133 14.92 12.34 18.96
N LEU A 134 14.22 13.46 19.19
CA LEU A 134 14.74 14.80 18.87
C LEU A 134 15.84 15.24 19.84
N LEU A 135 15.73 14.91 21.12
CA LEU A 135 16.80 15.11 22.09
C LEU A 135 18.08 14.38 21.65
N ALA A 136 17.98 13.11 21.29
CA ALA A 136 19.10 12.32 20.80
C ALA A 136 19.71 12.90 19.52
N LEU A 137 18.88 13.38 18.57
CA LEU A 137 19.34 14.06 17.36
C LEU A 137 20.11 15.34 17.70
N CYS A 138 19.58 16.19 18.58
CA CYS A 138 20.21 17.43 18.98
C CYS A 138 21.55 17.19 19.69
N GLN A 139 21.62 16.19 20.56
CA GLN A 139 22.87 15.77 21.21
C GLN A 139 23.91 15.29 20.18
N ALA A 140 23.50 14.46 19.21
CA ALA A 140 24.39 13.94 18.17
C ALA A 140 24.91 15.04 17.22
N THR A 141 24.18 16.16 17.11
CA THR A 141 24.51 17.26 16.17
C THR A 141 25.03 18.51 16.87
N GLY A 142 25.17 18.50 18.21
CA GLY A 142 25.61 19.65 18.99
C GLY A 142 24.61 20.81 19.03
N ARG A 143 23.31 20.54 18.73
CA ARG A 143 22.24 21.53 18.78
C ARG A 143 21.67 21.65 20.21
N GLN A 144 21.22 22.84 20.57
CA GLN A 144 20.46 23.03 21.80
C GLN A 144 19.06 22.47 21.63
N PHE A 145 18.53 21.81 22.66
CA PHE A 145 17.17 21.28 22.69
C PHE A 145 16.41 21.83 23.88
N ALA A 146 15.20 22.34 23.65
CA ALA A 146 14.28 22.76 24.69
C ALA A 146 12.94 22.05 24.49
N ASP A 147 12.46 21.39 25.54
CA ASP A 147 11.19 20.67 25.54
C ASP A 147 10.15 21.43 26.38
N TYR A 148 9.03 21.75 25.76
CA TYR A 148 7.83 22.33 26.36
C TYR A 148 6.66 21.37 26.27
N HIS A 149 6.91 20.12 26.61
CA HIS A 149 5.92 19.06 26.63
C HIS A 149 4.95 19.28 27.82
N ASP A 150 3.64 19.34 27.55
CA ASP A 150 2.64 19.24 28.60
C ASP A 150 2.35 17.76 28.89
N PRO A 151 2.70 17.26 30.11
CA PRO A 151 2.43 15.87 30.48
C PRO A 151 0.94 15.48 30.41
N LYS A 152 0.02 16.49 30.40
CA LYS A 152 -1.43 16.26 30.22
C LYS A 152 -1.85 16.09 28.77
N CYS A 153 -1.02 16.51 27.81
CA CYS A 153 -1.22 16.30 26.38
C CYS A 153 -0.71 14.94 25.88
N ARG A 154 -0.45 13.99 26.76
CA ARG A 154 -0.14 12.61 26.40
C ARG A 154 -1.20 12.10 25.44
N ASP A 155 -0.74 11.63 24.31
CA ASP A 155 -1.48 11.10 23.18
C ASP A 155 -2.75 10.36 23.61
N GLY A 156 -3.87 11.09 23.67
CA GLY A 156 -5.18 10.64 24.11
C GLY A 156 -5.87 9.78 23.08
N ARG A 157 -5.16 8.95 22.31
CA ARG A 157 -5.78 7.81 21.65
C ARG A 157 -6.28 6.89 22.75
N TYR A 158 -7.55 7.03 23.07
CA TYR A 158 -8.29 6.20 24.01
C TYR A 158 -8.13 4.75 23.60
N ARG A 159 -6.98 4.15 23.96
CA ARG A 159 -6.77 2.71 23.80
C ARG A 159 -7.72 2.04 24.76
N SER A 160 -8.66 1.28 24.23
CA SER A 160 -9.59 0.52 25.05
C SER A 160 -8.80 -0.31 26.09
N ARG A 161 -9.37 -0.48 27.29
CA ARG A 161 -8.73 -1.25 28.38
C ARG A 161 -8.35 -2.65 27.91
N LEU A 162 -9.17 -3.27 27.05
CA LEU A 162 -8.91 -4.56 26.42
C LEU A 162 -7.70 -4.53 25.49
N ARG A 163 -7.51 -3.45 24.75
CA ARG A 163 -6.35 -3.30 23.86
C ARG A 163 -5.06 -3.17 24.64
N ARG A 164 -5.06 -2.43 25.77
CA ARG A 164 -3.90 -2.34 26.66
C ARG A 164 -3.52 -3.69 27.25
N ILE A 165 -4.51 -4.49 27.71
CA ILE A 165 -4.28 -5.83 28.22
C ILE A 165 -3.70 -6.74 27.12
N TYR A 166 -4.26 -6.69 25.91
CA TYR A 166 -3.75 -7.44 24.77
C TYR A 166 -2.30 -7.07 24.42
N GLU A 167 -1.98 -5.78 24.39
CA GLU A 167 -0.62 -5.28 24.10
C GLU A 167 0.38 -5.66 25.21
N ALA A 168 -0.06 -5.74 26.45
CA ALA A 168 0.76 -6.20 27.59
C ALA A 168 1.02 -7.72 27.59
N CYS A 169 0.21 -8.52 26.87
CA CYS A 169 0.45 -9.96 26.76
C CYS A 169 1.75 -10.26 26.00
N PRO A 170 2.56 -11.24 26.45
CA PRO A 170 3.72 -11.70 25.71
C PRO A 170 3.40 -12.06 24.27
N SER A 171 4.26 -11.66 23.32
CA SER A 171 4.03 -11.86 21.88
C SER A 171 3.79 -13.34 21.51
N LEU A 172 4.45 -14.27 22.20
CA LEU A 172 4.25 -15.71 22.01
C LEU A 172 2.82 -16.15 22.36
N LEU A 173 2.26 -15.65 23.46
CA LEU A 173 0.87 -15.95 23.85
C LEU A 173 -0.13 -15.36 22.86
N ARG A 174 0.13 -14.14 22.40
CA ARG A 174 -0.68 -13.50 21.34
C ARG A 174 -0.64 -14.31 20.05
N ALA A 175 0.55 -14.76 19.63
CA ALA A 175 0.72 -15.60 18.45
C ALA A 175 0.00 -16.95 18.58
N ALA A 176 0.10 -17.60 19.76
CA ALA A 176 -0.60 -18.85 20.05
C ALA A 176 -2.13 -18.69 20.00
N GLY A 177 -2.68 -17.64 20.62
CA GLY A 177 -4.11 -17.34 20.57
C GLY A 177 -4.61 -17.08 19.14
N ARG A 178 -3.84 -16.31 18.34
CA ARG A 178 -4.12 -16.09 16.93
C ARG A 178 -4.02 -17.37 16.10
N PHE A 179 -3.05 -18.22 16.39
CA PHE A 179 -2.91 -19.54 15.74
C PHE A 179 -4.11 -20.43 16.03
N LEU A 180 -4.58 -20.51 17.27
CA LEU A 180 -5.79 -21.28 17.62
C LEU A 180 -7.01 -20.74 16.87
N HIS A 181 -7.20 -19.43 16.84
CA HIS A 181 -8.26 -18.83 16.05
C HIS A 181 -8.16 -19.20 14.55
N TRP A 182 -6.96 -19.05 13.95
CA TRP A 182 -6.70 -19.44 12.56
C TRP A 182 -6.92 -20.94 12.34
N TRP A 183 -6.48 -21.79 13.29
CA TRP A 183 -6.68 -23.24 13.22
C TRP A 183 -8.15 -23.60 13.09
N PHE A 184 -8.98 -23.13 14.00
CA PHE A 184 -10.42 -23.46 13.99
C PHE A 184 -11.18 -22.81 12.85
N ARG A 185 -10.85 -21.57 12.53
CA ARG A 185 -11.61 -20.79 11.54
C ARG A 185 -11.16 -20.98 10.09
N VAL A 186 -9.90 -21.35 9.88
CA VAL A 186 -9.31 -21.43 8.53
C VAL A 186 -8.80 -22.83 8.24
N ARG A 187 -7.86 -23.32 9.05
CA ARG A 187 -7.16 -24.57 8.76
C ARG A 187 -8.09 -25.78 8.82
N LEU A 188 -8.92 -25.88 9.84
CA LEU A 188 -9.81 -27.03 10.02
C LEU A 188 -10.83 -27.17 8.87
N PRO A 189 -11.52 -26.09 8.40
CA PRO A 189 -12.39 -26.14 7.23
C PRO A 189 -11.67 -26.43 5.89
N LEU A 190 -10.38 -26.06 5.77
CA LEU A 190 -9.58 -26.23 4.55
C LEU A 190 -8.62 -27.45 4.64
N ARG A 191 -8.74 -28.26 5.67
CA ARG A 191 -7.88 -29.45 5.86
C ARG A 191 -8.09 -30.44 4.69
N PRO A 192 -6.99 -30.93 4.08
CA PRO A 192 -7.10 -32.01 3.10
C PRO A 192 -7.80 -33.24 3.68
N ARG A 193 -8.70 -33.85 2.93
CA ARG A 193 -9.32 -35.12 3.30
C ARG A 193 -8.26 -36.21 3.32
N GLY A 194 -8.22 -37.00 4.39
CA GLY A 194 -7.21 -38.07 4.55
C GLY A 194 -5.83 -37.61 5.02
N GLY A 195 -5.60 -36.29 5.26
CA GLY A 195 -4.34 -35.75 5.80
C GLY A 195 -3.17 -35.67 4.81
N ALA A 196 -3.33 -36.18 3.59
CA ALA A 196 -2.36 -36.05 2.50
C ALA A 196 -2.52 -34.71 1.76
N LEU A 197 -1.46 -34.23 1.11
CA LEU A 197 -1.53 -33.06 0.25
C LEU A 197 -2.50 -33.29 -0.92
N PRO A 198 -3.17 -32.23 -1.43
CA PRO A 198 -3.99 -32.36 -2.61
C PRO A 198 -3.18 -32.88 -3.81
N THR A 199 -3.69 -33.89 -4.48
CA THR A 199 -3.16 -34.32 -5.78
C THR A 199 -3.71 -33.36 -6.82
N LEU A 200 -2.82 -32.66 -7.51
CA LEU A 200 -3.21 -31.81 -8.62
C LEU A 200 -3.51 -32.69 -9.85
N PRO A 201 -4.53 -32.37 -10.65
CA PRO A 201 -4.83 -33.13 -11.83
C PRO A 201 -3.61 -33.22 -12.75
N PRO A 202 -3.27 -34.42 -13.26
CA PRO A 202 -2.24 -34.54 -14.29
C PRO A 202 -2.68 -33.73 -15.51
N ALA A 203 -1.77 -32.91 -16.03
CA ALA A 203 -2.01 -32.19 -17.26
C ALA A 203 -1.23 -32.86 -18.40
N HIS A 204 -1.87 -33.04 -19.55
CA HIS A 204 -1.22 -33.58 -20.75
C HIS A 204 -0.25 -32.58 -21.37
N VAL A 205 -0.35 -31.31 -20.98
CA VAL A 205 0.51 -30.19 -21.38
C VAL A 205 0.95 -29.40 -20.15
N THR A 206 2.05 -28.67 -20.25
CA THR A 206 2.55 -27.83 -19.16
C THR A 206 1.52 -26.76 -18.81
N THR A 207 1.22 -26.62 -17.52
CA THR A 207 0.21 -25.70 -17.01
C THR A 207 0.80 -24.33 -16.66
N GLY A 208 -0.01 -23.27 -16.70
CA GLY A 208 0.30 -22.00 -16.03
C GLY A 208 -0.24 -21.98 -14.60
N THR A 209 0.42 -21.26 -13.70
CA THR A 209 -0.08 -21.01 -12.35
C THR A 209 -0.42 -19.54 -12.15
N ILE A 210 -1.65 -19.26 -11.70
CA ILE A 210 -2.07 -17.94 -11.24
C ILE A 210 -2.36 -17.99 -9.75
N ALA A 211 -1.53 -17.31 -8.94
CA ALA A 211 -1.83 -17.05 -7.54
C ALA A 211 -2.63 -15.75 -7.44
N THR A 212 -3.79 -15.76 -6.79
CA THR A 212 -4.67 -14.59 -6.73
C THR A 212 -5.51 -14.55 -5.47
N TYR A 213 -5.94 -13.34 -5.08
CA TYR A 213 -6.84 -13.18 -3.94
C TYR A 213 -8.24 -13.72 -4.22
N PHE A 214 -8.80 -14.46 -3.25
CA PHE A 214 -10.15 -15.01 -3.35
C PHE A 214 -10.95 -14.68 -2.06
N PRO A 215 -12.23 -14.25 -2.15
CA PRO A 215 -13.10 -14.19 -3.32
C PRO A 215 -13.11 -12.81 -4.00
N ASN A 216 -12.24 -12.57 -4.96
CA ASN A 216 -12.36 -11.40 -5.83
C ASN A 216 -12.84 -11.83 -7.21
N VAL A 217 -14.12 -12.22 -7.27
CA VAL A 217 -14.75 -12.84 -8.43
C VAL A 217 -16.01 -12.09 -8.85
N ASP A 218 -16.43 -12.29 -10.09
CA ASP A 218 -17.74 -11.90 -10.55
C ASP A 218 -18.80 -12.77 -9.85
N MET A 219 -19.65 -12.13 -9.06
CA MET A 219 -20.63 -12.80 -8.20
C MET A 219 -21.78 -13.41 -9.01
N GLU A 220 -22.15 -12.83 -10.16
CA GLU A 220 -23.18 -13.39 -11.04
C GLU A 220 -22.68 -14.63 -11.74
N ALA A 221 -21.48 -14.58 -12.30
CA ALA A 221 -20.82 -15.74 -12.89
C ALA A 221 -20.64 -16.86 -11.87
N ALA A 222 -20.22 -16.52 -10.64
CA ALA A 222 -20.04 -17.49 -9.56
C ALA A 222 -21.37 -18.12 -9.10
N ALA A 223 -22.45 -17.37 -9.05
CA ALA A 223 -23.79 -17.89 -8.76
C ALA A 223 -24.25 -18.88 -9.85
N ALA A 224 -23.87 -18.64 -11.11
CA ALA A 224 -24.11 -19.55 -12.24
C ALA A 224 -23.10 -20.72 -12.33
N GLY A 225 -22.22 -20.90 -11.32
CA GLY A 225 -21.22 -21.97 -11.28
C GLY A 225 -20.00 -21.74 -12.18
N ARG A 226 -19.81 -20.52 -12.69
CA ARG A 226 -18.68 -20.15 -13.55
C ARG A 226 -17.68 -19.30 -12.76
N PHE A 227 -16.39 -19.63 -12.84
CA PHE A 227 -15.33 -18.83 -12.26
C PHE A 227 -14.96 -17.69 -13.20
N ARG A 228 -15.00 -16.45 -12.69
CA ARG A 228 -14.47 -15.27 -13.37
C ARG A 228 -13.81 -14.36 -12.33
N SER A 229 -12.50 -14.22 -12.45
CA SER A 229 -11.72 -13.37 -11.56
C SER A 229 -11.83 -11.90 -11.97
N ARG A 230 -12.06 -11.01 -11.00
CA ARG A 230 -12.07 -9.55 -11.23
C ARG A 230 -10.67 -8.94 -11.36
N TYR A 231 -9.63 -9.64 -10.90
CA TYR A 231 -8.25 -9.15 -11.10
C TYR A 231 -7.78 -9.31 -12.56
N TRP A 232 -8.30 -10.33 -13.25
CA TRP A 232 -7.78 -10.73 -14.54
C TRP A 232 -8.72 -10.39 -15.70
N GLU A 233 -9.93 -9.90 -15.41
CA GLU A 233 -10.91 -9.35 -16.36
C GLU A 233 -10.88 -10.04 -17.76
N GLY A 234 -10.65 -9.30 -18.86
CA GLY A 234 -10.60 -9.85 -20.21
C GLY A 234 -9.51 -10.89 -20.46
N LEU A 235 -8.41 -10.85 -19.69
CA LEU A 235 -7.39 -11.91 -19.77
C LEU A 235 -7.95 -13.26 -19.31
N HIS A 236 -8.85 -13.27 -18.32
CA HIS A 236 -9.53 -14.48 -17.88
C HIS A 236 -10.27 -15.16 -19.04
N ASP A 237 -10.98 -14.40 -19.88
CA ASP A 237 -11.71 -14.92 -21.03
C ASP A 237 -10.74 -15.50 -22.09
N ALA A 238 -9.59 -14.85 -22.31
CA ALA A 238 -8.54 -15.35 -23.19
C ALA A 238 -7.91 -16.66 -22.67
N LEU A 239 -7.68 -16.77 -21.37
CA LEU A 239 -7.18 -17.98 -20.71
C LEU A 239 -8.19 -19.14 -20.83
N CYS A 240 -9.48 -18.86 -20.66
CA CYS A 240 -10.54 -19.87 -20.84
C CYS A 240 -10.59 -20.36 -22.29
N ALA A 241 -10.48 -19.48 -23.28
CA ALA A 241 -10.44 -19.84 -24.68
C ALA A 241 -9.20 -20.68 -25.05
N ALA A 242 -8.08 -20.48 -24.38
CA ALA A 242 -6.84 -21.21 -24.59
C ALA A 242 -6.68 -22.43 -23.65
N ALA A 243 -7.66 -22.78 -22.82
CA ALA A 243 -7.52 -23.76 -21.72
C ALA A 243 -7.07 -25.16 -22.18
N ALA A 244 -7.42 -25.58 -23.39
CA ALA A 244 -6.96 -26.86 -23.97
C ALA A 244 -5.44 -26.88 -24.27
N ARG A 245 -4.85 -25.72 -24.59
CA ARG A 245 -3.41 -25.57 -24.90
C ARG A 245 -2.59 -25.08 -23.69
N THR A 246 -3.20 -24.26 -22.84
CA THR A 246 -2.57 -23.65 -21.68
C THR A 246 -3.53 -23.73 -20.49
N PRO A 247 -3.68 -24.91 -19.87
CA PRO A 247 -4.52 -25.05 -18.68
C PRO A 247 -3.92 -24.28 -17.50
N VAL A 248 -4.80 -23.70 -16.67
CA VAL A 248 -4.39 -22.82 -15.56
C VAL A 248 -4.72 -23.44 -14.21
N ARG A 249 -3.76 -23.43 -13.30
CA ARG A 249 -3.92 -23.76 -11.90
C ARG A 249 -4.07 -22.47 -11.07
N TRP A 250 -5.21 -22.34 -10.42
CA TRP A 250 -5.53 -21.19 -9.59
C TRP A 250 -5.18 -21.50 -8.15
N LEU A 251 -4.16 -20.77 -7.61
CA LEU A 251 -3.80 -20.78 -6.21
C LEU A 251 -4.46 -19.60 -5.52
N PHE A 252 -5.43 -19.89 -4.65
CA PHE A 252 -6.17 -18.87 -3.94
C PHE A 252 -5.48 -18.45 -2.65
N ILE A 253 -5.11 -17.18 -2.60
CA ILE A 253 -4.68 -16.50 -1.38
C ILE A 253 -5.93 -15.94 -0.72
N ARG A 254 -6.18 -16.35 0.52
CA ARG A 254 -7.38 -15.94 1.25
C ARG A 254 -7.40 -14.43 1.52
N PHE A 255 -8.47 -13.81 1.12
CA PHE A 255 -8.72 -12.39 1.35
C PHE A 255 -10.02 -12.21 2.17
N PRO A 256 -10.02 -11.40 3.25
CA PRO A 256 -11.25 -11.10 3.99
C PRO A 256 -12.23 -10.34 3.11
N SER A 257 -13.44 -10.88 2.95
CA SER A 257 -14.51 -10.20 2.23
C SER A 257 -15.63 -9.83 3.20
N PRO A 258 -16.07 -8.56 3.22
CA PRO A 258 -17.25 -8.16 4.00
C PRO A 258 -18.54 -8.85 3.53
N GLN A 259 -18.58 -9.23 2.24
CA GLN A 259 -19.75 -9.80 1.58
C GLN A 259 -19.87 -11.31 1.78
N MET A 260 -18.76 -12.02 2.02
CA MET A 260 -18.74 -13.47 2.07
C MET A 260 -17.73 -14.01 3.09
N GLY A 261 -18.22 -14.68 4.12
CA GLY A 261 -17.37 -15.40 5.07
C GLY A 261 -16.72 -16.64 4.45
N LEU A 262 -15.67 -17.19 5.11
CA LEU A 262 -14.86 -18.30 4.59
C LEU A 262 -15.70 -19.54 4.21
N ALA A 263 -16.72 -19.88 4.99
CA ALA A 263 -17.61 -21.01 4.67
C ALA A 263 -18.35 -20.81 3.33
N GLY A 264 -18.75 -19.59 3.01
CA GLY A 264 -19.32 -19.22 1.70
C GLY A 264 -18.29 -19.37 0.58
N CYS A 265 -17.08 -18.88 0.81
CA CYS A 265 -15.97 -18.99 -0.12
C CYS A 265 -15.61 -20.47 -0.42
N ILE A 266 -15.58 -21.33 0.60
CA ILE A 266 -15.35 -22.78 0.43
C ILE A 266 -16.46 -23.42 -0.39
N ARG A 267 -17.72 -23.14 -0.09
CA ARG A 267 -18.85 -23.67 -0.89
C ARG A 267 -18.78 -23.20 -2.34
N MET A 268 -18.43 -21.94 -2.57
CA MET A 268 -18.24 -21.41 -3.93
C MET A 268 -17.13 -22.17 -4.65
N ARG A 269 -15.93 -22.28 -4.07
CA ARG A 269 -14.83 -23.07 -4.64
C ARG A 269 -15.25 -24.50 -4.97
N ASP A 270 -15.98 -25.18 -4.08
CA ASP A 270 -16.40 -26.56 -4.29
C ASP A 270 -17.40 -26.68 -5.45
N ARG A 271 -18.28 -25.69 -5.64
CA ARG A 271 -19.15 -25.61 -6.84
C ARG A 271 -18.34 -25.42 -8.11
N LEU A 272 -17.34 -24.53 -8.09
CA LEU A 272 -16.44 -24.31 -9.24
C LEU A 272 -15.67 -25.59 -9.62
N ARG A 273 -15.20 -26.34 -8.61
CA ARG A 273 -14.57 -27.65 -8.82
C ARG A 273 -15.53 -28.69 -9.40
N ALA A 274 -16.77 -28.70 -8.96
CA ALA A 274 -17.81 -29.64 -9.43
C ALA A 274 -18.22 -29.37 -10.88
N ALA A 275 -18.16 -28.11 -11.31
CA ALA A 275 -18.51 -27.71 -12.68
C ALA A 275 -17.48 -28.15 -13.74
N ARG A 276 -16.36 -28.76 -13.33
CA ARG A 276 -15.26 -29.33 -14.16
C ARG A 276 -15.01 -28.55 -15.45
N GLN A 277 -14.13 -27.57 -15.36
CA GLN A 277 -13.50 -26.99 -16.55
C GLN A 277 -12.22 -27.79 -16.82
N ASP A 278 -12.09 -28.40 -17.99
CA ASP A 278 -10.93 -29.21 -18.34
C ASP A 278 -9.62 -28.42 -18.21
N GLY A 279 -8.64 -29.03 -17.55
CA GLY A 279 -7.32 -28.44 -17.30
C GLY A 279 -7.26 -27.32 -16.25
N VAL A 280 -8.38 -26.94 -15.63
CA VAL A 280 -8.42 -25.88 -14.60
C VAL A 280 -8.56 -26.48 -13.20
N SER A 281 -7.77 -26.01 -12.26
CA SER A 281 -7.87 -26.43 -10.87
C SER A 281 -7.88 -25.23 -9.90
N PHE A 282 -8.59 -25.38 -8.77
CA PHE A 282 -8.79 -24.33 -7.77
C PHE A 282 -8.41 -24.83 -6.40
N HIS A 283 -7.41 -24.20 -5.78
CA HIS A 283 -6.93 -24.60 -4.47
C HIS A 283 -6.62 -23.40 -3.59
N TYR A 284 -7.00 -23.48 -2.32
CA TYR A 284 -6.49 -22.54 -1.32
C TYR A 284 -5.08 -22.94 -0.88
N LEU A 285 -4.25 -21.96 -0.59
CA LEU A 285 -2.90 -22.16 -0.09
C LEU A 285 -2.87 -23.07 1.14
N GLU A 286 -3.83 -22.88 2.05
CA GLU A 286 -3.91 -23.65 3.29
C GLU A 286 -4.21 -25.14 3.09
N GLU A 287 -4.68 -25.55 1.91
CA GLU A 287 -4.87 -26.97 1.59
C GLU A 287 -3.52 -27.71 1.49
N PHE A 288 -2.45 -26.99 1.14
CA PHE A 288 -1.10 -27.55 0.99
C PHE A 288 -0.30 -27.62 2.28
N LEU A 289 -0.96 -27.57 3.44
CA LEU A 289 -0.33 -27.73 4.75
C LEU A 289 -0.66 -29.09 5.35
N THR A 290 0.36 -29.83 5.79
CA THR A 290 0.21 -31.04 6.58
C THR A 290 0.38 -30.73 8.08
N THR A 291 0.09 -31.69 8.95
CA THR A 291 0.39 -31.56 10.40
C THR A 291 1.89 -31.44 10.66
N ALA A 292 2.73 -32.06 9.82
CA ALA A 292 4.18 -31.94 9.90
C ALA A 292 4.64 -30.50 9.59
N ASP A 293 4.02 -29.87 8.58
CA ASP A 293 4.31 -28.47 8.20
C ASP A 293 3.96 -27.49 9.31
N LEU A 294 2.86 -27.72 10.02
CA LEU A 294 2.48 -26.90 11.18
C LEU A 294 3.52 -26.98 12.31
N ARG A 295 4.02 -28.18 12.62
CA ARG A 295 5.09 -28.36 13.60
C ARG A 295 6.39 -27.69 13.14
N ALA A 296 6.73 -27.83 11.86
CA ALA A 296 7.92 -27.21 11.27
C ALA A 296 7.82 -25.67 11.32
N ALA A 297 6.65 -25.11 10.98
CA ALA A 297 6.40 -23.66 11.07
C ALA A 297 6.54 -23.15 12.52
N TRP A 298 6.01 -23.85 13.51
CA TRP A 298 6.19 -23.53 14.92
C TRP A 298 7.66 -23.60 15.36
N LYS A 299 8.39 -24.64 14.96
CA LYS A 299 9.82 -24.79 15.28
C LYS A 299 10.62 -23.63 14.68
N ARG A 300 10.34 -23.25 13.42
CA ARG A 300 10.97 -22.11 12.76
C ARG A 300 10.63 -20.79 13.46
N TYR A 301 9.36 -20.57 13.76
CA TYR A 301 8.90 -19.40 14.50
C TYR A 301 9.65 -19.19 15.82
N LEU A 302 9.79 -20.26 16.63
CA LEU A 302 10.51 -20.18 17.90
C LEU A 302 11.99 -19.81 17.70
N ARG A 303 12.64 -20.36 16.68
CA ARG A 303 14.03 -20.00 16.31
C ARG A 303 14.14 -18.53 15.92
N LEU A 304 13.25 -18.06 15.05
CA LEU A 304 13.22 -16.66 14.62
C LEU A 304 12.98 -15.72 15.79
N ALA A 305 12.05 -16.06 16.69
CA ALA A 305 11.75 -15.27 17.88
C ALA A 305 12.95 -15.18 18.83
N TRP A 306 13.69 -16.27 19.01
CA TRP A 306 14.91 -16.28 19.80
C TRP A 306 16.03 -15.47 19.13
N THR A 307 16.28 -15.69 17.85
CA THR A 307 17.27 -14.94 17.06
C THR A 307 17.01 -13.44 17.12
N SER A 308 15.75 -13.03 16.97
CA SER A 308 15.39 -11.61 16.97
C SER A 308 15.63 -10.93 18.33
N ARG A 309 15.50 -11.67 19.45
CA ARG A 309 15.84 -11.15 20.77
C ARG A 309 17.35 -10.99 20.95
N ARG A 310 18.10 -12.00 20.50
CA ARG A 310 19.56 -11.95 20.55
C ARG A 310 20.12 -10.76 19.77
N LEU A 311 19.62 -10.54 18.57
CA LEU A 311 20.11 -9.49 17.67
C LEU A 311 19.46 -8.12 17.88
N GLU A 312 18.58 -7.96 18.89
CA GLU A 312 17.84 -6.70 19.09
C GLU A 312 18.75 -5.52 19.39
N ALA A 313 19.83 -5.70 20.14
CA ALA A 313 20.80 -4.66 20.43
C ALA A 313 21.52 -4.19 19.16
N SER A 314 22.03 -5.13 18.37
CA SER A 314 22.70 -4.85 17.09
C SER A 314 21.73 -4.19 16.11
N MET A 315 20.48 -4.65 16.04
CA MET A 315 19.47 -4.05 15.15
C MET A 315 19.12 -2.62 15.56
N ARG A 316 19.09 -2.33 16.87
CA ARG A 316 18.86 -0.96 17.37
C ARG A 316 19.90 0.04 16.83
N GLU A 317 21.16 -0.39 16.74
CA GLU A 317 22.23 0.42 16.19
C GLU A 317 22.12 0.61 14.67
N LEU A 318 21.60 -0.41 13.96
CA LEU A 318 21.44 -0.42 12.51
C LEU A 318 20.22 0.37 12.01
N CYS A 319 19.31 0.80 12.88
CA CYS A 319 18.11 1.56 12.51
C CYS A 319 18.42 3.03 12.20
N ARG A 320 19.34 3.26 11.25
CA ARG A 320 19.72 4.58 10.74
C ARG A 320 19.81 4.53 9.22
N PHE A 321 19.25 5.53 8.55
CA PHE A 321 19.47 5.69 7.10
C PHE A 321 20.88 6.20 6.85
N GLU A 322 21.42 5.87 5.70
CA GLU A 322 22.74 6.36 5.30
C GLU A 322 22.73 7.89 5.26
N GLY A 323 23.75 8.52 5.86
CA GLY A 323 23.82 9.99 5.99
C GLY A 323 22.93 10.61 7.05
N SER A 324 22.06 9.83 7.72
CA SER A 324 21.23 10.33 8.83
C SER A 324 21.89 10.12 10.19
N ARG A 325 21.69 11.08 11.10
CA ARG A 325 22.05 10.96 12.53
C ARG A 325 20.90 10.50 13.40
N LEU A 326 19.68 10.43 12.83
CA LEU A 326 18.50 9.89 13.49
C LEU A 326 18.62 8.38 13.65
N ASN A 327 18.25 7.90 14.84
CA ASN A 327 18.00 6.48 15.06
C ASN A 327 16.49 6.24 15.09
N PHE A 328 15.99 5.49 14.12
CA PHE A 328 14.56 5.22 13.95
C PHE A 328 14.04 4.02 14.76
N TRP A 329 14.86 3.44 15.65
CA TRP A 329 14.47 2.25 16.41
C TRP A 329 13.16 2.43 17.18
N ALA A 330 12.95 3.58 17.81
CA ALA A 330 11.72 3.85 18.56
C ALA A 330 10.44 3.73 17.69
N TYR A 331 10.57 3.92 16.38
CA TYR A 331 9.49 3.83 15.40
C TYR A 331 9.43 2.46 14.72
N MET A 332 10.51 1.69 14.69
CA MET A 332 10.62 0.40 14.00
C MET A 332 10.55 -0.81 14.96
N ALA A 333 10.74 -0.62 16.25
CA ALA A 333 10.77 -1.70 17.24
C ALA A 333 9.47 -2.54 17.28
N GLY A 334 8.32 -1.90 17.07
CA GLY A 334 7.04 -2.58 16.98
C GLY A 334 6.96 -3.52 15.77
N ASP A 335 7.42 -3.06 14.62
CA ASP A 335 7.43 -3.85 13.38
C ASP A 335 8.45 -4.98 13.45
N TRP A 336 9.61 -4.74 14.07
CA TRP A 336 10.57 -5.79 14.40
C TRP A 336 9.96 -6.88 15.28
N ALA A 337 9.31 -6.48 16.37
CA ALA A 337 8.67 -7.42 17.27
C ALA A 337 7.55 -8.22 16.61
N GLU A 338 6.67 -7.57 15.84
CA GLU A 338 5.57 -8.26 15.15
C GLU A 338 6.08 -9.16 14.02
N THR A 339 7.12 -8.75 13.27
CA THR A 339 7.73 -9.55 12.21
C THR A 339 8.32 -10.86 12.73
N PHE A 340 9.04 -10.84 13.85
CA PHE A 340 9.84 -11.99 14.28
C PHE A 340 9.28 -12.71 15.52
N ARG A 341 8.40 -12.07 16.28
CA ARG A 341 7.84 -12.60 17.55
C ARG A 341 6.32 -12.59 17.61
N GLY A 342 5.66 -11.89 16.68
CA GLY A 342 4.20 -11.79 16.61
C GLY A 342 3.55 -12.87 15.75
N TRP A 343 2.23 -12.78 15.61
CA TRP A 343 1.45 -13.66 14.74
C TRP A 343 1.93 -13.62 13.29
N ARG A 344 2.33 -12.44 12.79
CA ARG A 344 2.83 -12.27 11.42
C ARG A 344 3.99 -13.20 11.09
N CYS A 345 4.91 -13.42 12.04
CA CYS A 345 6.01 -14.37 11.87
C CYS A 345 5.51 -15.79 11.63
N LEU A 346 4.62 -16.27 12.51
CA LEU A 346 4.09 -17.62 12.42
C LEU A 346 3.23 -17.82 11.16
N GLU A 347 2.39 -16.83 10.82
CA GLU A 347 1.58 -16.81 9.59
C GLU A 347 2.46 -16.94 8.35
N ARG A 348 3.56 -16.19 8.27
CA ARG A 348 4.51 -16.25 7.16
C ARG A 348 5.27 -17.58 7.10
N CYS A 349 5.61 -18.16 8.25
CA CYS A 349 6.18 -19.52 8.29
C CYS A 349 5.20 -20.56 7.72
N LEU A 350 3.89 -20.43 8.01
CA LEU A 350 2.84 -21.28 7.45
C LEU A 350 2.66 -21.05 5.95
N GLN A 351 2.59 -19.79 5.53
CA GLN A 351 2.46 -19.43 4.11
C GLN A 351 3.60 -19.99 3.28
N GLN A 352 4.84 -19.83 3.74
CA GLN A 352 5.99 -20.36 3.02
C GLN A 352 5.91 -21.89 2.85
N ARG A 353 5.56 -22.63 3.91
CA ARG A 353 5.38 -24.09 3.83
C ARG A 353 4.30 -24.49 2.83
N GLY A 354 3.15 -23.79 2.86
CA GLY A 354 2.06 -24.03 1.89
C GLY A 354 2.49 -23.78 0.45
N ILE A 355 3.24 -22.70 0.21
CA ILE A 355 3.75 -22.33 -1.11
C ILE A 355 4.79 -23.35 -1.60
N ASP A 356 5.76 -23.74 -0.76
CA ASP A 356 6.78 -24.74 -1.12
C ASP A 356 6.12 -26.07 -1.49
N ASN A 357 5.12 -26.51 -0.71
CA ASN A 357 4.37 -27.73 -1.00
C ASN A 357 3.53 -27.62 -2.27
N TYR A 358 2.90 -26.45 -2.51
CA TYR A 358 2.16 -26.20 -3.73
C TYR A 358 3.06 -26.28 -4.96
N VAL A 359 4.19 -25.58 -4.96
CA VAL A 359 5.11 -25.55 -6.11
C VAL A 359 5.65 -26.95 -6.41
N LYS A 360 6.00 -27.72 -5.36
CA LYS A 360 6.41 -29.13 -5.53
C LYS A 360 5.30 -29.99 -6.12
N ALA A 361 4.05 -29.85 -5.63
CA ALA A 361 2.91 -30.61 -6.13
C ALA A 361 2.50 -30.18 -7.56
N ALA A 362 2.70 -28.92 -7.89
CA ALA A 362 2.40 -28.38 -9.22
C ALA A 362 3.37 -28.92 -10.29
N GLY A 363 4.62 -29.25 -9.92
CA GLY A 363 5.64 -29.70 -10.87
C GLY A 363 5.98 -28.63 -11.91
N PRO A 364 6.46 -29.03 -13.11
CA PRO A 364 6.84 -28.08 -14.16
C PRO A 364 5.68 -27.16 -14.56
N GLN A 365 5.93 -25.86 -14.54
CA GLN A 365 4.96 -24.84 -14.96
C GLN A 365 5.48 -24.12 -16.20
N ARG A 366 4.56 -23.69 -17.07
CA ARG A 366 4.86 -22.86 -18.23
C ARG A 366 5.25 -21.45 -17.79
N TRP A 367 4.53 -20.93 -16.80
CA TRP A 367 4.76 -19.66 -16.14
C TRP A 367 4.03 -19.61 -14.79
N PHE A 368 4.47 -18.70 -13.92
CA PHE A 368 3.75 -18.28 -12.72
C PHE A 368 3.37 -16.82 -12.86
N THR A 369 2.19 -16.43 -12.40
CA THR A 369 1.82 -15.01 -12.31
C THR A 369 0.96 -14.73 -11.11
N PHE A 370 1.01 -13.47 -10.64
CA PHE A 370 0.23 -12.98 -9.50
C PHE A 370 0.01 -11.47 -9.61
N PRO A 371 -1.05 -10.90 -8.96
CA PRO A 371 -1.21 -9.47 -8.84
C PRO A 371 -0.07 -8.92 -7.99
N LEU A 372 0.83 -8.13 -8.59
CA LEU A 372 2.01 -7.58 -7.92
C LEU A 372 1.60 -6.50 -6.93
N GLU A 373 1.84 -6.74 -5.67
CA GLU A 373 1.75 -5.79 -4.56
C GLU A 373 3.01 -5.81 -3.68
N ASN A 374 4.01 -6.62 -4.06
CA ASN A 374 5.23 -6.90 -3.31
C ASN A 374 4.98 -7.37 -1.87
N CYS A 375 3.91 -8.14 -1.69
CA CYS A 375 3.59 -8.80 -0.44
C CYS A 375 4.55 -9.98 -0.15
N PRO A 376 4.76 -10.34 1.11
CA PRO A 376 5.65 -11.45 1.47
C PRO A 376 5.35 -12.79 0.78
N TRP A 377 4.07 -13.14 0.59
CA TRP A 377 3.68 -14.38 -0.08
C TRP A 377 4.09 -14.42 -1.56
N GLU A 378 4.13 -13.27 -2.23
CA GLU A 378 4.56 -13.14 -3.62
C GLU A 378 6.06 -13.45 -3.75
N ARG A 379 6.88 -12.89 -2.83
CA ARG A 379 8.32 -13.20 -2.72
C ARG A 379 8.57 -14.66 -2.40
N MET A 380 7.74 -15.26 -1.52
CA MET A 380 7.79 -16.69 -1.21
C MET A 380 7.49 -17.56 -2.43
N LEU A 381 6.45 -17.20 -3.21
CA LEU A 381 6.08 -17.92 -4.44
C LEU A 381 7.18 -17.82 -5.49
N THR A 382 7.68 -16.61 -5.72
CA THR A 382 8.78 -16.36 -6.66
C THR A 382 10.03 -17.15 -6.28
N HIS A 383 10.44 -17.06 -5.01
CA HIS A 383 11.58 -17.82 -4.50
C HIS A 383 11.37 -19.34 -4.65
N ALA A 384 10.20 -19.86 -4.33
CA ALA A 384 9.88 -21.28 -4.46
C ALA A 384 9.90 -21.73 -5.93
N ALA A 385 9.36 -20.92 -6.86
CA ALA A 385 9.40 -21.19 -8.29
C ALA A 385 10.84 -21.28 -8.82
N HIS A 386 11.72 -20.34 -8.40
CA HIS A 386 13.12 -20.32 -8.83
C HIS A 386 14.00 -21.40 -8.18
N THR A 387 13.69 -21.83 -6.95
CA THR A 387 14.58 -22.71 -6.18
C THR A 387 14.12 -24.16 -6.05
N THR A 388 12.88 -24.46 -6.45
CA THR A 388 12.36 -25.84 -6.46
C THR A 388 12.81 -26.54 -7.75
N PRO A 389 13.60 -27.62 -7.64
CA PRO A 389 14.02 -28.38 -8.81
C PRO A 389 12.83 -28.84 -9.65
N GLY A 390 12.87 -28.59 -10.95
CA GLY A 390 11.83 -29.00 -11.90
C GLY A 390 10.54 -28.15 -11.86
N ALA A 391 10.46 -27.08 -11.09
CA ALA A 391 9.30 -26.17 -11.15
C ALA A 391 9.19 -25.48 -12.52
N GLY A 392 10.31 -25.00 -13.06
CA GLY A 392 10.41 -24.37 -14.39
C GLY A 392 9.51 -23.16 -14.56
N GLY A 393 9.65 -22.51 -15.71
CA GLY A 393 8.82 -21.37 -16.11
C GLY A 393 9.16 -20.03 -15.44
N PRO A 394 9.02 -18.94 -16.19
CA PRO A 394 9.24 -17.60 -15.69
C PRO A 394 8.14 -17.16 -14.71
N VAL A 395 8.47 -16.21 -13.85
CA VAL A 395 7.57 -15.60 -12.86
C VAL A 395 7.24 -14.16 -13.28
N TYR A 396 5.96 -13.88 -13.46
CA TYR A 396 5.44 -12.59 -13.87
C TYR A 396 4.71 -11.89 -12.73
N GLY A 397 5.19 -10.74 -12.29
CA GLY A 397 4.49 -9.88 -11.34
C GLY A 397 3.57 -8.92 -12.10
N ALA A 398 2.26 -9.15 -12.08
CA ALA A 398 1.28 -8.38 -12.83
C ALA A 398 0.79 -7.16 -12.06
N GLN A 399 1.11 -5.97 -12.52
CA GLN A 399 0.52 -4.76 -11.97
C GLN A 399 -0.99 -4.73 -12.24
N HIS A 400 -1.80 -4.66 -11.17
CA HIS A 400 -3.26 -4.62 -11.29
C HIS A 400 -3.88 -3.28 -10.91
N SER A 401 -3.11 -2.36 -10.33
CA SER A 401 -3.54 -1.03 -9.90
C SER A 401 -2.54 0.02 -10.38
N THR A 402 -2.87 1.30 -10.26
CA THR A 402 -1.90 2.37 -10.46
C THR A 402 -0.82 2.34 -9.39
N ILE A 403 0.43 2.60 -9.77
CA ILE A 403 1.51 2.80 -8.81
C ILE A 403 1.45 4.24 -8.32
N ARG A 404 1.61 4.42 -7.02
CA ARG A 404 1.77 5.72 -6.39
C ARG A 404 3.21 5.87 -5.91
N PRO A 405 3.81 7.06 -5.99
CA PRO A 405 5.13 7.30 -5.40
C PRO A 405 5.21 6.94 -3.90
N THR A 406 4.07 6.95 -3.20
CA THR A 406 3.91 6.56 -1.79
C THR A 406 3.62 5.08 -1.55
N ASP A 407 3.48 4.28 -2.59
CA ASP A 407 3.40 2.82 -2.46
C ASP A 407 4.81 2.24 -2.35
N PHE A 408 5.47 2.47 -1.24
CA PHE A 408 6.90 2.14 -1.01
C PHE A 408 7.26 0.69 -1.28
N ARG A 409 6.30 -0.22 -1.23
CA ARG A 409 6.48 -1.64 -1.56
C ARG A 409 6.97 -1.90 -2.98
N TYR A 410 6.59 -1.02 -3.93
CA TYR A 410 6.96 -1.17 -5.35
C TYR A 410 8.37 -0.69 -5.69
N PHE A 411 9.07 -0.05 -4.74
CA PHE A 411 10.34 0.62 -4.99
C PHE A 411 11.44 0.04 -4.12
N ASP A 412 12.00 -1.09 -4.53
CA ASP A 412 13.14 -1.70 -3.87
C ASP A 412 14.47 -1.01 -4.28
N ASP A 413 15.53 -1.23 -3.50
CA ASP A 413 16.90 -0.81 -3.88
C ASP A 413 17.32 -1.62 -5.12
N PRO A 414 17.95 -0.98 -6.15
CA PRO A 414 18.40 -1.68 -7.36
C PRO A 414 19.29 -2.90 -7.11
N VAL A 415 20.03 -2.92 -6.01
CA VAL A 415 20.85 -4.07 -5.57
C VAL A 415 20.02 -5.35 -5.45
N THR A 416 18.72 -5.25 -5.16
CA THR A 416 17.84 -6.44 -5.01
C THR A 416 17.69 -7.26 -6.29
N PHE A 417 17.92 -6.66 -7.44
CA PHE A 417 17.82 -7.34 -8.74
C PHE A 417 19.11 -8.06 -9.17
N THR A 418 20.23 -7.74 -8.54
CA THR A 418 21.57 -8.24 -8.91
C THR A 418 22.24 -9.07 -7.83
N ASP A 419 21.94 -8.80 -6.56
CA ASP A 419 22.52 -9.54 -5.44
C ASP A 419 21.95 -10.96 -5.34
N SER A 420 22.82 -11.95 -5.16
CA SER A 420 22.45 -13.37 -5.14
C SER A 420 21.53 -13.79 -3.99
N ALA A 421 21.50 -13.04 -2.89
CA ALA A 421 20.59 -13.26 -1.78
C ALA A 421 19.19 -12.69 -2.04
N CYS A 422 19.06 -11.73 -2.94
CA CYS A 422 17.83 -10.99 -3.22
C CYS A 422 17.18 -11.42 -4.55
N ALA A 423 17.95 -11.58 -5.62
CA ALA A 423 17.46 -11.89 -6.96
C ALA A 423 16.48 -13.09 -7.02
N PRO A 424 16.65 -14.17 -6.22
CA PRO A 424 15.73 -15.32 -6.29
C PRO A 424 14.30 -15.04 -5.85
N PHE A 425 14.01 -13.96 -5.13
CA PHE A 425 12.64 -13.60 -4.76
C PHE A 425 12.05 -12.45 -5.59
N GLN A 426 12.81 -11.94 -6.59
CA GLN A 426 12.31 -10.97 -7.55
C GLN A 426 11.71 -11.67 -8.76
N PRO A 427 10.56 -11.20 -9.31
CA PRO A 427 9.96 -11.79 -10.51
C PRO A 427 10.88 -11.61 -11.72
N ASP A 428 10.83 -12.52 -12.69
CA ASP A 428 11.59 -12.43 -13.94
C ASP A 428 11.15 -11.23 -14.78
N ARG A 429 9.86 -10.89 -14.73
CA ARG A 429 9.30 -9.70 -15.36
C ARG A 429 8.30 -9.02 -14.42
N ILE A 430 8.39 -7.71 -14.35
CA ILE A 430 7.39 -6.83 -13.76
C ILE A 430 6.54 -6.31 -14.90
N CYS A 431 5.29 -6.76 -14.97
CA CYS A 431 4.36 -6.42 -16.03
C CYS A 431 3.68 -5.09 -15.73
N ALA A 432 4.14 -4.02 -16.36
CA ALA A 432 3.64 -2.66 -16.21
C ALA A 432 2.39 -2.45 -17.06
N ASN A 433 1.32 -1.89 -16.48
CA ASN A 433 0.04 -1.69 -17.13
C ASN A 433 -0.06 -0.39 -17.96
N GLY A 434 1.08 0.25 -18.26
CA GLY A 434 1.19 1.44 -19.07
C GLY A 434 2.54 2.13 -18.90
N GLN A 435 2.81 3.11 -19.78
CA GLN A 435 4.07 3.86 -19.77
C GLN A 435 4.23 4.69 -18.48
N GLY A 436 3.13 5.12 -17.85
CA GLY A 436 3.21 5.84 -16.57
C GLY A 436 3.92 5.04 -15.48
N ALA A 437 3.52 3.78 -15.31
CA ALA A 437 4.14 2.88 -14.33
C ALA A 437 5.57 2.48 -14.75
N LEU A 438 5.77 2.20 -16.03
CA LEU A 438 7.08 1.82 -16.57
C LEU A 438 8.13 2.89 -16.27
N ARG A 439 7.82 4.17 -16.54
CA ARG A 439 8.72 5.30 -16.22
C ARG A 439 9.04 5.39 -14.71
N GLN A 440 8.06 5.14 -13.84
CA GLN A 440 8.28 5.18 -12.39
C GLN A 440 9.26 4.08 -11.93
N TRP A 441 9.14 2.86 -12.45
CA TRP A 441 10.06 1.77 -12.13
C TRP A 441 11.46 1.99 -12.71
N GLN A 442 11.56 2.49 -13.95
CA GLN A 442 12.84 2.87 -14.55
C GLN A 442 13.54 3.95 -13.72
N ALA A 443 12.81 5.00 -13.31
CA ALA A 443 13.33 6.06 -12.44
C ALA A 443 13.73 5.55 -11.04
N ALA A 444 13.15 4.44 -10.59
CA ALA A 444 13.53 3.76 -9.35
C ALA A 444 14.74 2.82 -9.53
N GLY A 445 15.25 2.64 -10.74
CA GLY A 445 16.44 1.83 -11.03
C GLY A 445 16.13 0.34 -11.25
N VAL A 446 14.88 -0.02 -11.54
CA VAL A 446 14.57 -1.39 -11.97
C VAL A 446 15.19 -1.64 -13.34
N PRO A 447 15.97 -2.73 -13.52
CA PRO A 447 16.60 -3.06 -14.79
C PRO A 447 15.58 -3.20 -15.93
N GLN A 448 15.90 -2.66 -17.12
CA GLN A 448 14.98 -2.65 -18.26
C GLN A 448 14.55 -4.06 -18.68
N GLU A 449 15.43 -5.02 -18.58
CA GLU A 449 15.17 -6.44 -18.89
C GLU A 449 14.20 -7.11 -17.91
N ARG A 450 13.93 -6.47 -16.77
CA ARG A 450 12.92 -6.92 -15.79
C ARG A 450 11.56 -6.30 -16.02
N LEU A 451 11.44 -5.32 -16.93
CA LEU A 451 10.20 -4.60 -17.19
C LEU A 451 9.54 -5.10 -18.47
N GLU A 452 8.24 -5.33 -18.42
CA GLU A 452 7.40 -5.74 -19.55
C GLU A 452 6.16 -4.85 -19.60
N LEU A 453 5.85 -4.28 -20.76
CA LEU A 453 4.65 -3.50 -20.97
C LEU A 453 3.49 -4.43 -21.33
N VAL A 454 2.39 -4.33 -20.59
CA VAL A 454 1.16 -5.12 -20.81
C VAL A 454 -0.07 -4.23 -20.70
N GLU A 455 -1.20 -4.73 -21.18
CA GLU A 455 -2.47 -4.01 -21.10
C GLU A 455 -2.99 -3.92 -19.66
N ALA A 456 -3.61 -2.78 -19.35
CA ALA A 456 -4.15 -2.41 -18.04
C ALA A 456 -5.50 -3.09 -17.77
N LEU A 457 -5.50 -4.38 -17.45
CA LEU A 457 -6.70 -5.22 -17.34
C LEU A 457 -7.82 -4.59 -16.52
N ARG A 458 -7.50 -4.06 -15.35
CA ARG A 458 -8.47 -3.43 -14.44
C ARG A 458 -9.13 -2.17 -15.02
N TYR A 459 -8.47 -1.54 -15.98
CA TYR A 459 -8.86 -0.24 -16.53
C TYR A 459 -9.45 -0.32 -17.94
N MET A 460 -9.71 -1.54 -18.47
CA MET A 460 -10.27 -1.71 -19.82
C MET A 460 -11.62 -1.03 -20.01
N TYR A 461 -12.42 -0.87 -18.97
CA TYR A 461 -13.67 -0.09 -19.01
C TYR A 461 -13.47 1.39 -19.36
N LEU A 462 -12.23 1.92 -19.27
CA LEU A 462 -11.89 3.28 -19.63
C LEU A 462 -11.63 3.50 -21.14
N VAL A 463 -11.59 2.44 -21.94
CA VAL A 463 -11.42 2.52 -23.40
C VAL A 463 -12.49 3.41 -24.01
N ASP A 464 -13.75 3.19 -23.65
CA ASP A 464 -14.88 4.01 -24.16
C ASP A 464 -14.89 5.43 -23.58
N ALA A 465 -14.46 5.58 -22.32
CA ALA A 465 -14.30 6.89 -21.69
C ALA A 465 -13.26 7.75 -22.42
N ARG A 466 -12.16 7.15 -22.89
CA ARG A 466 -11.13 7.81 -23.68
C ARG A 466 -11.64 8.24 -25.07
N LYS A 467 -12.42 7.36 -25.74
CA LYS A 467 -13.03 7.66 -27.05
C LYS A 467 -14.07 8.77 -26.97
N SER A 468 -14.76 8.89 -25.84
CA SER A 468 -15.81 9.89 -25.60
C SER A 468 -15.30 11.19 -24.94
N ALA A 469 -13.98 11.35 -24.78
CA ALA A 469 -13.39 12.56 -24.25
C ALA A 469 -13.67 13.74 -25.18
N VAL A 470 -14.44 14.71 -24.69
CA VAL A 470 -14.72 15.96 -25.43
C VAL A 470 -13.64 16.97 -25.04
N PRO A 471 -12.93 17.58 -26.01
CA PRO A 471 -12.00 18.65 -25.71
C PRO A 471 -12.73 19.79 -24.97
N PRO A 472 -12.04 20.47 -24.03
CA PRO A 472 -12.61 21.66 -23.39
C PRO A 472 -13.03 22.68 -24.46
N GLN A 473 -14.28 23.13 -24.41
CA GLN A 473 -14.72 24.24 -25.28
C GLN A 473 -14.19 25.54 -24.67
N GLU A 474 -13.55 26.37 -25.48
CA GLU A 474 -13.13 27.72 -25.08
C GLU A 474 -14.35 28.52 -24.60
N GLY A 475 -14.24 29.10 -23.40
CA GLY A 475 -15.33 29.88 -22.80
C GLY A 475 -16.36 29.09 -21.98
N GLN A 476 -16.23 27.80 -21.83
CA GLN A 476 -17.12 27.01 -20.98
C GLN A 476 -16.91 27.35 -19.50
N THR A 477 -17.90 27.99 -18.87
CA THR A 477 -17.87 28.22 -17.42
C THR A 477 -18.21 26.93 -16.67
N HIS A 478 -17.20 26.33 -16.02
CA HIS A 478 -17.43 25.21 -15.12
C HIS A 478 -18.17 25.69 -13.88
N ARG A 479 -19.42 25.27 -13.71
CA ARG A 479 -20.20 25.61 -12.51
C ARG A 479 -20.72 24.35 -11.76
N ARG A 480 -20.22 23.17 -12.12
CA ARG A 480 -20.55 21.92 -11.47
C ARG A 480 -19.29 21.35 -10.82
N LEU A 481 -19.35 21.16 -9.51
CA LEU A 481 -18.30 20.54 -8.70
C LEU A 481 -18.73 19.15 -8.27
N LEU A 482 -18.00 18.12 -8.70
CA LEU A 482 -18.19 16.74 -8.25
C LEU A 482 -17.15 16.44 -7.17
N VAL A 483 -17.58 16.34 -5.93
CA VAL A 483 -16.75 16.00 -4.77
C VAL A 483 -16.75 14.49 -4.56
N VAL A 484 -15.60 13.83 -4.67
CA VAL A 484 -15.47 12.38 -4.53
C VAL A 484 -14.63 12.05 -3.30
N THR A 485 -15.25 11.43 -2.30
CA THR A 485 -14.55 11.09 -1.06
C THR A 485 -13.86 9.72 -1.13
N GLY A 486 -12.83 9.54 -0.29
CA GLY A 486 -11.99 8.35 -0.26
C GLY A 486 -12.55 7.22 0.62
N PHE A 487 -11.79 6.13 0.66
CA PHE A 487 -12.05 4.98 1.53
C PHE A 487 -11.57 5.20 2.99
N PHE A 488 -10.58 6.09 3.19
CA PHE A 488 -9.98 6.30 4.50
C PHE A 488 -10.78 7.33 5.30
N ALA A 489 -11.16 6.97 6.53
CA ALA A 489 -12.00 7.81 7.37
C ALA A 489 -11.35 9.16 7.72
N ASP A 490 -10.05 9.16 8.04
CA ASP A 490 -9.31 10.38 8.41
C ASP A 490 -9.21 11.35 7.22
N GLU A 491 -8.80 10.85 6.04
CA GLU A 491 -8.74 11.62 4.80
C GLU A 491 -10.13 12.16 4.42
N THR A 492 -11.16 11.33 4.54
CA THR A 492 -12.55 11.72 4.23
C THR A 492 -13.04 12.79 5.20
N ALA A 493 -12.71 12.69 6.50
CA ALA A 493 -13.06 13.72 7.48
C ALA A 493 -12.37 15.06 7.18
N ASP A 494 -11.11 15.04 6.74
CA ASP A 494 -10.40 16.25 6.28
C ASP A 494 -11.08 16.86 5.05
N HIS A 495 -11.48 16.03 4.09
CA HIS A 495 -12.17 16.49 2.88
C HIS A 495 -13.53 17.12 3.21
N VAL A 496 -14.32 16.49 4.10
CA VAL A 496 -15.60 17.02 4.58
C VAL A 496 -15.41 18.39 5.24
N ARG A 497 -14.43 18.51 6.14
CA ARG A 497 -14.13 19.78 6.83
C ARG A 497 -13.69 20.89 5.86
N LEU A 498 -12.81 20.56 4.90
CA LEU A 498 -12.34 21.53 3.92
C LEU A 498 -13.46 21.97 2.97
N LEU A 499 -14.32 21.04 2.53
CA LEU A 499 -15.53 21.36 1.74
C LEU A 499 -16.47 22.28 2.51
N ALA A 500 -16.77 21.98 3.77
CA ALA A 500 -17.64 22.80 4.61
C ALA A 500 -17.06 24.22 4.80
N ARG A 501 -15.76 24.34 5.07
CA ARG A 501 -15.06 25.63 5.15
C ARG A 501 -15.15 26.41 3.84
N ALA A 502 -14.99 25.76 2.68
CA ALA A 502 -15.09 26.39 1.37
C ALA A 502 -16.50 26.89 1.08
N VAL A 503 -17.54 26.15 1.48
CA VAL A 503 -18.95 26.58 1.38
C VAL A 503 -19.21 27.77 2.28
N HIS A 504 -18.81 27.73 3.55
CA HIS A 504 -18.98 28.85 4.51
C HIS A 504 -18.23 30.11 4.09
N ALA A 505 -17.07 29.98 3.46
CA ALA A 505 -16.29 31.10 2.92
C ALA A 505 -16.88 31.68 1.61
N GLY A 506 -17.98 31.13 1.08
CA GLY A 506 -18.58 31.57 -0.18
C GLY A 506 -17.79 31.22 -1.45
N LEU A 507 -16.72 30.43 -1.36
CA LEU A 507 -15.88 30.06 -2.52
C LEU A 507 -16.65 29.24 -3.56
N LEU A 508 -17.74 28.60 -3.14
CA LEU A 508 -18.57 27.74 -3.98
C LEU A 508 -19.94 28.35 -4.29
N ASP A 509 -20.08 29.68 -4.18
CA ASP A 509 -21.32 30.35 -4.53
C ASP A 509 -21.57 30.31 -6.05
N GLY A 510 -22.77 29.90 -6.41
CA GLY A 510 -23.15 29.68 -7.81
C GLY A 510 -22.68 28.36 -8.42
N TRP A 511 -22.06 27.46 -7.61
CA TRP A 511 -21.72 26.12 -8.06
C TRP A 511 -22.83 25.12 -7.72
N GLU A 512 -23.12 24.19 -8.64
CA GLU A 512 -23.84 22.95 -8.35
C GLU A 512 -22.84 21.99 -7.67
N ILE A 513 -23.08 21.67 -6.40
CA ILE A 513 -22.19 20.80 -5.63
C ILE A 513 -22.80 19.41 -5.53
N VAL A 514 -22.15 18.43 -6.16
CA VAL A 514 -22.56 17.03 -6.15
C VAL A 514 -21.52 16.22 -5.36
N VAL A 515 -21.93 15.52 -4.33
CA VAL A 515 -21.06 14.69 -3.49
C VAL A 515 -21.28 13.22 -3.81
N LYS A 516 -20.22 12.53 -4.15
CA LYS A 516 -20.17 11.08 -4.37
C LYS A 516 -19.38 10.40 -3.26
N PRO A 517 -20.06 9.85 -2.23
CA PRO A 517 -19.38 9.11 -1.17
C PRO A 517 -18.76 7.82 -1.69
N HIS A 518 -17.71 7.37 -1.01
CA HIS A 518 -17.21 6.01 -1.22
C HIS A 518 -18.26 4.98 -0.78
N PRO A 519 -18.47 3.86 -1.51
CA PRO A 519 -19.54 2.87 -1.20
C PRO A 519 -19.53 2.29 0.22
N TYR A 520 -18.37 2.30 0.88
CA TYR A 520 -18.21 1.77 2.25
C TYR A 520 -18.10 2.85 3.33
N LEU A 521 -18.22 4.15 2.97
CA LEU A 521 -18.04 5.25 3.92
C LEU A 521 -19.02 6.39 3.60
N SER A 522 -20.12 6.44 4.31
CA SER A 522 -21.10 7.54 4.20
C SER A 522 -20.53 8.82 4.83
N VAL A 523 -20.81 9.96 4.21
CA VAL A 523 -20.40 11.30 4.68
C VAL A 523 -21.58 12.24 4.87
N GLU A 524 -22.79 11.77 4.63
CA GLU A 524 -23.98 12.62 4.61
C GLU A 524 -24.28 13.25 5.98
N ALA A 525 -24.16 12.44 7.04
CA ALA A 525 -24.41 12.93 8.41
C ALA A 525 -23.34 13.96 8.83
N ASP A 526 -22.07 13.69 8.50
CA ASP A 526 -20.95 14.58 8.83
C ASP A 526 -21.08 15.92 8.07
N LEU A 527 -21.41 15.88 6.78
CA LEU A 527 -21.62 17.09 5.98
C LEU A 527 -22.83 17.89 6.46
N ARG A 528 -23.92 17.24 6.85
CA ARG A 528 -25.07 17.93 7.44
C ARG A 528 -24.71 18.61 8.76
N HIS A 529 -23.89 17.97 9.57
CA HIS A 529 -23.43 18.52 10.83
C HIS A 529 -22.53 19.76 10.60
N GLU A 530 -21.52 19.63 9.73
CA GLU A 530 -20.56 20.69 9.43
C GLU A 530 -21.19 21.91 8.74
N LEU A 531 -22.17 21.69 7.85
CA LEU A 531 -22.78 22.74 7.05
C LEU A 531 -24.02 23.37 7.69
N GLY A 532 -24.68 22.69 8.62
CA GLY A 532 -25.89 23.19 9.27
C GLY A 532 -26.96 23.62 8.26
N ALA A 533 -27.39 24.88 8.30
CA ALA A 533 -28.42 25.42 7.41
C ALA A 533 -28.02 25.41 5.91
N GLN A 534 -26.72 25.33 5.59
CA GLN A 534 -26.25 25.30 4.19
C GLN A 534 -26.20 23.89 3.59
N ALA A 535 -26.54 22.84 4.36
CA ALA A 535 -26.52 21.44 3.88
C ALA A 535 -27.41 21.21 2.65
N GLY A 536 -28.48 21.98 2.49
CA GLY A 536 -29.38 21.91 1.33
C GLY A 536 -28.74 22.31 -0.01
N ARG A 537 -27.53 22.89 0.01
CA ARG A 537 -26.75 23.22 -1.21
C ARG A 537 -26.13 21.98 -1.85
N LEU A 538 -26.02 20.87 -1.13
CA LEU A 538 -25.39 19.65 -1.62
C LEU A 538 -26.41 18.68 -2.21
N ARG A 539 -26.02 18.00 -3.29
CA ARG A 539 -26.69 16.83 -3.83
C ARG A 539 -25.82 15.61 -3.66
N PHE A 540 -26.40 14.49 -3.26
CA PHE A 540 -25.66 13.22 -3.17
C PHE A 540 -25.88 12.42 -4.44
N ALA A 541 -24.76 11.92 -5.01
CA ALA A 541 -24.75 11.16 -6.25
C ALA A 541 -24.99 9.67 -5.99
N ASP A 542 -25.93 9.07 -6.69
CA ASP A 542 -26.18 7.63 -6.74
C ASP A 542 -25.55 6.99 -7.99
N GLY A 543 -25.49 5.65 -8.01
CA GLY A 543 -25.02 4.88 -9.17
C GLY A 543 -23.51 4.94 -9.42
N PRO A 544 -23.05 4.49 -10.60
CA PRO A 544 -21.64 4.44 -10.96
C PRO A 544 -21.02 5.83 -11.13
N ILE A 545 -19.73 5.99 -10.75
CA ILE A 545 -19.02 7.26 -10.89
C ILE A 545 -18.95 7.75 -12.36
N ALA A 546 -18.85 6.84 -13.30
CA ALA A 546 -18.73 7.16 -14.73
C ALA A 546 -19.89 8.01 -15.26
N THR A 547 -21.11 7.89 -14.67
CA THR A 547 -22.29 8.68 -15.06
C THR A 547 -22.25 10.14 -14.57
N HIS A 548 -21.37 10.44 -13.62
CA HIS A 548 -21.20 11.77 -13.05
C HIS A 548 -20.00 12.53 -13.64
N LEU A 549 -19.09 11.83 -14.33
CA LEU A 549 -17.94 12.41 -15.02
C LEU A 549 -18.37 12.92 -16.41
N VAL A 550 -19.06 14.07 -16.43
CA VAL A 550 -19.63 14.68 -17.64
C VAL A 550 -18.93 16.01 -17.97
N PRO A 551 -18.96 16.46 -19.23
CA PRO A 551 -18.38 17.76 -19.63
C PRO A 551 -18.89 18.91 -18.74
N GLY A 552 -18.03 19.91 -18.49
CA GLY A 552 -18.36 21.07 -17.64
C GLY A 552 -18.27 20.79 -16.13
N THR A 553 -17.80 19.60 -15.71
CA THR A 553 -17.61 19.24 -14.31
C THR A 553 -16.15 19.42 -13.90
N VAL A 554 -15.92 20.11 -12.79
CA VAL A 554 -14.65 20.07 -12.04
C VAL A 554 -14.74 18.93 -11.01
N VAL A 555 -13.77 18.05 -11.01
CA VAL A 555 -13.73 16.91 -10.06
C VAL A 555 -12.81 17.25 -8.91
N TRP A 556 -13.35 17.29 -7.69
CA TRP A 556 -12.58 17.43 -6.45
C TRP A 556 -12.54 16.11 -5.71
N SER A 557 -11.44 15.41 -5.84
CA SER A 557 -11.28 14.04 -5.37
C SER A 557 -10.38 13.95 -4.15
N SER A 558 -10.67 13.04 -3.23
CA SER A 558 -9.68 12.59 -2.25
C SER A 558 -8.49 11.95 -2.95
N ALA A 559 -7.29 12.12 -2.38
CA ALA A 559 -6.03 11.64 -2.97
C ALA A 559 -5.99 10.11 -3.16
N SER A 560 -6.65 9.35 -2.28
CA SER A 560 -6.60 7.88 -2.30
C SER A 560 -7.44 7.22 -3.39
N THR A 561 -8.28 7.97 -4.13
CA THR A 561 -9.21 7.38 -5.11
C THR A 561 -8.61 7.27 -6.52
N THR A 562 -9.05 6.26 -7.30
CA THR A 562 -8.70 6.13 -8.72
C THR A 562 -9.54 7.02 -9.64
N VAL A 563 -10.55 7.69 -9.12
CA VAL A 563 -11.41 8.61 -9.90
C VAL A 563 -10.61 9.77 -10.49
N VAL A 564 -9.51 10.15 -9.84
CA VAL A 564 -8.54 11.13 -10.39
C VAL A 564 -8.09 10.73 -11.80
N LEU A 565 -7.74 9.45 -11.98
CA LEU A 565 -7.31 8.91 -13.28
C LEU A 565 -8.47 8.88 -14.30
N GLU A 566 -9.66 8.46 -13.86
CA GLU A 566 -10.85 8.40 -14.73
C GLU A 566 -11.24 9.78 -15.25
N ALA A 567 -11.22 10.79 -14.36
CA ALA A 567 -11.51 12.18 -14.70
C ALA A 567 -10.44 12.76 -15.65
N ALA A 568 -9.16 12.49 -15.38
CA ALA A 568 -8.06 12.95 -16.23
C ALA A 568 -8.12 12.34 -17.64
N LEU A 569 -8.45 11.06 -17.78
CA LEU A 569 -8.65 10.40 -19.09
C LEU A 569 -9.83 10.98 -19.87
N LYS A 570 -10.88 11.44 -19.16
CA LYS A 570 -12.01 12.16 -19.76
C LYS A 570 -11.72 13.63 -20.04
N LYS A 571 -10.48 14.09 -19.83
CA LYS A 571 -10.06 15.49 -20.00
C LYS A 571 -10.90 16.47 -19.14
N LEU A 572 -11.30 16.05 -17.94
CA LEU A 572 -11.97 16.92 -16.97
C LEU A 572 -10.93 17.59 -16.06
N PRO A 573 -11.20 18.84 -15.61
CA PRO A 573 -10.39 19.48 -14.57
C PRO A 573 -10.44 18.69 -13.27
N VAL A 574 -9.27 18.48 -12.65
CA VAL A 574 -9.15 17.68 -11.43
C VAL A 574 -8.42 18.46 -10.34
N MET A 575 -9.04 18.51 -9.18
CA MET A 575 -8.45 18.97 -7.92
C MET A 575 -8.32 17.77 -6.98
N VAL A 576 -7.22 17.68 -6.26
CA VAL A 576 -6.96 16.57 -5.30
C VAL A 576 -6.86 17.12 -3.90
N MET A 577 -7.70 16.63 -3.00
CA MET A 577 -7.63 16.94 -1.58
C MET A 577 -6.51 16.12 -0.93
N LEU A 578 -5.58 16.80 -0.28
CA LEU A 578 -4.50 16.19 0.50
C LEU A 578 -4.90 16.10 1.98
N PRO A 579 -4.65 14.97 2.65
CA PRO A 579 -4.91 14.86 4.07
C PRO A 579 -4.04 15.86 4.87
N SER A 580 -4.55 16.34 5.99
CA SER A 580 -3.82 17.28 6.86
C SER A 580 -2.54 16.67 7.43
N ASP A 581 -2.61 15.38 7.81
CA ASP A 581 -1.50 14.58 8.31
C ASP A 581 -1.52 13.20 7.64
N GLY A 582 -0.66 13.00 6.65
CA GLY A 582 -0.56 11.77 5.88
C GLY A 582 0.10 11.97 4.52
N PHE A 583 0.45 10.86 3.88
CA PHE A 583 1.03 10.88 2.54
C PHE A 583 0.02 11.33 1.49
N ASP A 584 0.52 12.03 0.46
CA ASP A 584 -0.24 12.20 -0.79
C ASP A 584 -0.37 10.83 -1.47
N LEU A 585 -1.57 10.26 -1.47
CA LEU A 585 -1.87 8.96 -2.08
C LEU A 585 -2.35 9.08 -3.53
N CYS A 586 -2.21 10.25 -4.16
CA CYS A 586 -2.64 10.44 -5.54
C CYS A 586 -1.79 9.60 -6.51
N PRO A 587 -2.42 8.85 -7.43
CA PRO A 587 -1.69 8.07 -8.42
C PRO A 587 -1.04 8.94 -9.53
N LEU A 588 -1.46 10.20 -9.66
CA LEU A 588 -1.01 11.14 -10.70
C LEU A 588 -0.10 12.23 -10.13
N GLN A 589 0.72 11.93 -9.12
CA GLN A 589 1.57 12.94 -8.46
C GLN A 589 2.52 13.67 -9.42
N ASP A 590 3.02 12.97 -10.44
CA ASP A 590 3.98 13.42 -11.43
C ASP A 590 3.32 14.03 -12.70
N VAL A 591 1.99 14.08 -12.75
CA VAL A 591 1.27 14.61 -13.93
C VAL A 591 1.13 16.13 -13.82
N PRO A 592 1.64 16.89 -14.83
CA PRO A 592 1.51 18.35 -14.84
C PRO A 592 0.05 18.81 -14.89
N GLY A 593 -0.24 19.94 -14.23
CA GLY A 593 -1.58 20.54 -14.21
C GLY A 593 -2.53 19.93 -13.17
N LEU A 594 -2.10 18.94 -12.40
CA LEU A 594 -2.89 18.43 -11.28
C LEU A 594 -2.85 19.41 -10.09
N LEU A 595 -4.00 19.93 -9.72
CA LEU A 595 -4.14 20.91 -8.64
C LEU A 595 -4.35 20.19 -7.29
N ARG A 596 -3.60 20.60 -6.29
CA ARG A 596 -3.68 20.07 -4.92
C ARG A 596 -4.32 21.06 -3.98
N THR A 597 -5.14 20.57 -3.07
CA THR A 597 -5.88 21.40 -2.11
C THR A 597 -5.69 20.86 -0.69
N GLY A 598 -5.08 21.66 0.17
CA GLY A 598 -4.93 21.41 1.61
C GLY A 598 -5.46 22.57 2.45
N SER A 599 -5.69 23.73 1.81
CA SER A 599 -6.15 24.97 2.42
C SER A 599 -7.28 25.62 1.63
N LEU A 600 -7.95 26.64 2.20
CA LEU A 600 -8.95 27.44 1.49
C LEU A 600 -8.33 28.21 0.32
N ASP A 601 -7.11 28.72 0.48
CA ASP A 601 -6.40 29.43 -0.58
C ASP A 601 -6.06 28.49 -1.75
N ASP A 602 -5.70 27.26 -1.45
CA ASP A 602 -5.52 26.24 -2.49
C ASP A 602 -6.83 25.95 -3.24
N VAL A 603 -7.95 25.81 -2.54
CA VAL A 603 -9.26 25.60 -3.15
C VAL A 603 -9.61 26.79 -4.05
N LYS A 604 -9.44 28.02 -3.57
CA LYS A 604 -9.68 29.23 -4.36
C LYS A 604 -8.83 29.27 -5.63
N ARG A 605 -7.52 29.01 -5.49
CA ARG A 605 -6.58 28.95 -6.62
C ARG A 605 -6.96 27.85 -7.61
N ALA A 606 -7.26 26.65 -7.10
CA ALA A 606 -7.61 25.50 -7.92
C ALA A 606 -8.91 25.71 -8.72
N LEU A 607 -9.94 26.32 -8.12
CA LEU A 607 -11.17 26.67 -8.82
C LEU A 607 -10.96 27.71 -9.92
N ALA A 608 -10.05 28.67 -9.69
CA ALA A 608 -9.71 29.70 -10.67
C ALA A 608 -8.86 29.17 -11.83
N GLN A 609 -8.05 28.15 -11.60
CA GLN A 609 -7.12 27.56 -12.56
C GLN A 609 -7.58 26.19 -13.09
N ALA A 610 -8.85 25.82 -12.86
CA ALA A 610 -9.38 24.52 -13.20
C ALA A 610 -9.18 24.18 -14.69
N ALA A 611 -8.23 23.30 -14.97
CA ALA A 611 -7.91 22.78 -16.29
C ALA A 611 -7.66 21.28 -16.22
N PRO A 612 -7.88 20.53 -17.30
CA PRO A 612 -7.54 19.11 -17.35
C PRO A 612 -6.04 18.91 -17.13
N PRO A 613 -5.62 17.94 -16.29
CA PRO A 613 -4.21 17.60 -16.15
C PRO A 613 -3.66 17.03 -17.46
N ALA A 614 -2.37 17.28 -17.74
CA ALA A 614 -1.69 16.82 -18.95
C ALA A 614 -1.32 15.34 -18.85
N LEU A 615 -2.32 14.47 -18.79
CA LEU A 615 -2.11 13.02 -18.74
C LEU A 615 -1.69 12.51 -20.13
N PRO A 616 -0.53 11.85 -20.27
CA PRO A 616 -0.10 11.23 -21.53
C PRO A 616 -1.10 10.16 -22.01
N ASP A 617 -1.27 10.08 -23.32
CA ASP A 617 -2.21 9.11 -23.91
C ASP A 617 -1.79 7.64 -23.68
N ASP A 618 -0.50 7.39 -23.50
CA ASP A 618 0.09 6.07 -23.23
C ASP A 618 0.26 5.79 -21.73
N TYR A 619 -0.30 6.64 -20.85
CA TYR A 619 -0.20 6.46 -19.38
C TYR A 619 -0.69 5.09 -18.95
N LEU A 620 -1.80 4.62 -19.52
CA LEU A 620 -2.29 3.24 -19.46
C LEU A 620 -2.30 2.61 -20.86
N GLU A 621 -1.90 1.34 -20.94
CA GLU A 621 -2.05 0.53 -22.15
C GLU A 621 -3.47 -0.05 -22.21
N LEU A 622 -4.31 0.48 -23.10
CA LEU A 622 -5.74 0.18 -23.18
C LEU A 622 -6.09 -0.42 -24.55
N GLN A 623 -5.71 -1.70 -24.76
CA GLN A 623 -6.05 -2.49 -25.97
C GLN A 623 -6.92 -3.69 -25.56
N PRO A 624 -8.23 -3.71 -25.92
CA PRO A 624 -9.16 -4.77 -25.47
C PRO A 624 -8.80 -6.18 -25.94
N GLU A 625 -8.11 -6.29 -27.06
CA GLU A 625 -7.68 -7.57 -27.65
C GLU A 625 -6.52 -8.22 -26.87
N LEU A 626 -5.88 -7.49 -25.97
CA LEU A 626 -4.79 -7.92 -25.08
C LEU A 626 -3.61 -8.56 -25.82
N PRO A 627 -3.07 -7.97 -26.91
CA PRO A 627 -2.02 -8.61 -27.72
C PRO A 627 -0.74 -8.86 -26.90
N ARG A 628 -0.38 -7.99 -25.97
CA ARG A 628 0.84 -8.12 -25.16
C ARG A 628 0.71 -9.25 -24.13
N TRP A 629 -0.41 -9.31 -23.39
CA TRP A 629 -0.70 -10.43 -22.50
C TRP A 629 -0.76 -11.76 -23.23
N ARG A 630 -1.38 -11.79 -24.42
CA ARG A 630 -1.45 -13.02 -25.23
C ARG A 630 -0.06 -13.48 -25.68
N ALA A 631 0.78 -12.55 -26.11
CA ALA A 631 2.16 -12.86 -26.50
C ALA A 631 2.98 -13.35 -25.30
N LEU A 632 2.89 -12.67 -24.14
CA LEU A 632 3.65 -13.01 -22.93
C LEU A 632 3.29 -14.38 -22.36
N LEU A 633 2.01 -14.76 -22.38
CA LEU A 633 1.51 -16.03 -21.85
C LEU A 633 1.34 -17.12 -22.93
N GLU A 634 1.69 -16.82 -24.19
CA GLU A 634 1.60 -17.73 -25.36
C GLU A 634 0.17 -18.30 -25.53
N LEU A 635 -0.85 -17.42 -25.53
CA LEU A 635 -2.27 -17.76 -25.63
C LEU A 635 -2.80 -17.76 -27.07
#